data_6febc702b98106c5f8aef53c66f249eb
#
_entry.id   6febc702b98106c5f8aef53c66f249eb
#
_cell.length_a   1.000
_cell.length_b   1.000
_cell.length_c   1.000
_cell.angle_alpha   90.00
_cell.angle_beta   90.00
_cell.angle_gamma   90.00
#
_symmetry.space_group_name_H-M   'P 1'
#
loop_
_entity.id
_entity.type
_entity.pdbx_description
1 polymer ?
#
loop_
_entity_poly.entity_id
_entity_poly.type
_entity_poly.pdbx_seq_one_letter_code
_entity_poly.pdbx_strand_id
1 'polypeptide(L)'
;MNTSVPALLLFVCFAIPAVATVVVKSPSDGQTVSSPVVYSATATTTTCSRGVASMGIYVDNQLVYVVNGTILNTSLPINSGKHNTVVEEWDYCGGATFIPVALTITSQSGVHLVSPASNSTVNSPANYVATATSSCPKGVASMGIYVNNQLVHIENGASLNTQLKLGAGVQHTVVEEWDYCGGASYTPVDVAVQNAGKVLPNLQASGGWNSWGEFAPKYDIISTQGTGVNWSMSQHINSPSLSGNATRFNIGGTTPYSDVLWSNPVIGQNTTQGIPDTGHTLLPALHNFTYDADFYVTNDSITQVLEFDINMYMNGAGMIWGTQCNLLGGKGWDIWDNVNAQWVPTGAECAVRNNGWNHITILAQREPSNNILYQSITLNGITANINKSYPPFSVPIGWWGITLNYQMDGDYKQSANTTYLDNLNFAYW
;
A
#
# COMPACT_ATOMS: atom_id res chain seq x y z
N MET A 1 11.04 46.86 -81.75
CA MET A 1 11.80 46.89 -80.46
C MET A 1 10.79 46.72 -79.35
N ASN A 2 10.64 45.49 -78.87
CA ASN A 2 9.74 45.15 -77.76
C ASN A 2 10.61 44.99 -76.50
N THR A 3 10.43 45.89 -75.58
CA THR A 3 11.01 45.80 -74.25
C THR A 3 10.00 45.24 -73.27
N SER A 4 10.15 43.98 -72.94
CA SER A 4 9.41 43.27 -71.82
C SER A 4 10.02 43.62 -70.50
N VAL A 5 9.21 44.18 -69.59
CA VAL A 5 9.57 44.38 -68.14
C VAL A 5 9.16 43.14 -67.37
N PRO A 6 10.02 42.52 -66.56
CA PRO A 6 9.62 41.40 -65.71
C PRO A 6 8.88 41.92 -64.45
N ALA A 7 7.70 41.38 -64.18
CA ALA A 7 6.93 41.62 -62.95
C ALA A 7 7.57 40.84 -61.78
N LEU A 8 8.07 41.56 -60.80
CA LEU A 8 8.57 41.02 -59.52
C LEU A 8 7.40 40.66 -58.60
N LEU A 9 7.13 39.36 -58.47
CA LEU A 9 6.10 38.86 -57.53
C LEU A 9 6.68 38.91 -56.07
N LEU A 10 6.19 39.86 -55.29
CA LEU A 10 6.58 39.95 -53.88
C LEU A 10 5.73 38.92 -53.10
N PHE A 11 6.32 37.83 -52.67
CA PHE A 11 5.74 36.86 -51.73
C PHE A 11 5.76 37.49 -50.35
N VAL A 12 4.64 38.03 -49.87
CA VAL A 12 4.46 38.43 -48.48
C VAL A 12 4.20 37.19 -47.67
N CYS A 13 5.19 36.67 -47.02
CA CYS A 13 5.05 35.59 -46.04
C CYS A 13 4.41 36.19 -44.79
N PHE A 14 3.11 35.96 -44.57
CA PHE A 14 2.47 36.25 -43.30
C PHE A 14 3.00 35.23 -42.28
N ALA A 15 3.89 35.65 -41.42
CA ALA A 15 4.21 34.91 -40.22
C ALA A 15 2.97 34.95 -39.31
N ILE A 16 2.24 33.85 -39.24
CA ILE A 16 1.19 33.66 -38.23
C ILE A 16 1.92 33.60 -36.91
N PRO A 17 1.63 34.46 -35.92
CA PRO A 17 2.24 34.35 -34.60
C PRO A 17 1.86 32.98 -34.03
N ALA A 18 2.83 32.19 -33.79
CA ALA A 18 2.63 30.90 -33.14
C ALA A 18 2.32 31.19 -31.68
N VAL A 19 1.18 30.76 -31.19
CA VAL A 19 0.64 31.00 -29.84
C VAL A 19 0.72 29.70 -29.05
N ALA A 20 0.87 29.79 -27.74
CA ALA A 20 0.69 28.62 -26.86
C ALA A 20 -0.74 28.08 -27.07
N THR A 21 -0.90 26.77 -27.17
CA THR A 21 -2.18 26.16 -27.51
C THR A 21 -2.39 24.87 -26.74
N VAL A 22 -3.54 24.76 -26.10
CA VAL A 22 -4.08 23.50 -25.57
C VAL A 22 -5.11 22.98 -26.56
N VAL A 23 -5.01 21.70 -26.91
CA VAL A 23 -5.99 21.02 -27.78
C VAL A 23 -6.60 19.86 -26.99
N VAL A 24 -7.87 20.02 -26.62
CA VAL A 24 -8.65 18.98 -25.95
C VAL A 24 -9.32 18.11 -27.01
N LYS A 25 -8.96 16.80 -27.04
CA LYS A 25 -9.55 15.82 -27.95
C LYS A 25 -10.79 15.17 -27.36
N SER A 26 -10.83 15.02 -26.05
CA SER A 26 -11.95 14.51 -25.27
C SER A 26 -11.86 15.09 -23.84
N PRO A 27 -13.02 15.38 -23.22
CA PRO A 27 -14.35 15.51 -23.80
C PRO A 27 -14.49 16.79 -24.61
N SER A 28 -15.51 16.86 -25.46
CA SER A 28 -15.85 18.08 -26.20
C SER A 28 -16.63 19.05 -25.32
N ASP A 29 -16.52 20.36 -25.60
CA ASP A 29 -17.29 21.39 -24.90
C ASP A 29 -18.79 21.17 -25.06
N GLY A 30 -19.57 21.32 -24.01
CA GLY A 30 -21.02 21.10 -23.97
C GLY A 30 -21.44 19.63 -23.99
N GLN A 31 -20.51 18.67 -23.95
CA GLN A 31 -20.83 17.25 -24.07
C GLN A 31 -21.53 16.73 -22.81
N THR A 32 -22.47 15.79 -23.00
CA THR A 32 -23.04 14.96 -21.95
C THR A 32 -22.26 13.65 -21.92
N VAL A 33 -21.62 13.33 -20.79
CA VAL A 33 -20.77 12.14 -20.59
C VAL A 33 -21.08 11.46 -19.27
N SER A 34 -20.78 10.17 -19.17
CA SER A 34 -20.82 9.45 -17.89
C SER A 34 -19.53 9.62 -17.10
N SER A 35 -19.59 9.54 -15.78
CA SER A 35 -18.43 9.42 -14.92
C SER A 35 -17.96 7.93 -14.90
N PRO A 36 -16.63 7.66 -14.90
CA PRO A 36 -15.54 8.63 -14.95
C PRO A 36 -15.34 9.23 -16.36
N VAL A 37 -15.00 10.51 -16.40
CA VAL A 37 -14.81 11.26 -17.65
C VAL A 37 -13.41 11.04 -18.19
N VAL A 38 -13.30 10.60 -19.44
CA VAL A 38 -12.01 10.38 -20.12
C VAL A 38 -11.53 11.69 -20.74
N TYR A 39 -10.41 12.20 -20.21
CA TYR A 39 -9.72 13.37 -20.77
C TYR A 39 -8.55 12.94 -21.64
N SER A 40 -8.47 13.51 -22.83
CA SER A 40 -7.33 13.41 -23.74
C SER A 40 -7.04 14.78 -24.31
N ALA A 41 -5.84 15.30 -24.07
CA ALA A 41 -5.42 16.61 -24.54
C ALA A 41 -3.93 16.64 -24.87
N THR A 42 -3.54 17.61 -25.69
CA THR A 42 -2.15 17.93 -25.99
C THR A 42 -1.91 19.42 -25.87
N ALA A 43 -0.70 19.81 -25.51
CA ALA A 43 -0.31 21.20 -25.42
C ALA A 43 0.98 21.49 -26.19
N THR A 44 1.08 22.70 -26.71
CA THR A 44 2.30 23.26 -27.32
C THR A 44 2.47 24.69 -26.84
N THR A 45 3.71 25.14 -26.66
CA THR A 45 4.03 26.56 -26.42
C THR A 45 5.12 27.01 -27.37
N THR A 46 5.03 28.22 -27.84
CA THR A 46 6.04 28.86 -28.66
C THR A 46 6.59 30.13 -27.98
N THR A 47 5.97 30.52 -26.89
CA THR A 47 6.39 31.64 -26.05
C THR A 47 7.53 31.28 -25.11
N CYS A 48 7.73 29.97 -24.86
CA CYS A 48 8.79 29.45 -24.00
C CYS A 48 9.67 28.46 -24.78
N SER A 49 10.93 28.79 -24.96
CA SER A 49 11.90 27.91 -25.67
C SER A 49 12.20 26.58 -24.92
N ARG A 50 11.88 26.53 -23.62
CA ARG A 50 12.01 25.34 -22.79
C ARG A 50 10.80 24.40 -22.88
N GLY A 51 9.74 24.82 -23.55
CA GLY A 51 8.54 24.05 -23.79
C GLY A 51 7.54 24.03 -22.62
N VAL A 52 6.53 23.15 -22.75
CA VAL A 52 5.48 22.90 -21.74
C VAL A 52 6.07 22.10 -20.59
N ALA A 53 5.85 22.56 -19.36
CA ALA A 53 6.28 21.88 -18.14
C ALA A 53 5.28 20.82 -17.67
N SER A 54 4.00 21.18 -17.64
CA SER A 54 2.93 20.31 -17.17
C SER A 54 1.57 20.69 -17.75
N MET A 55 0.63 19.76 -17.64
CA MET A 55 -0.78 19.97 -17.93
C MET A 55 -1.63 19.59 -16.73
N GLY A 56 -2.75 20.28 -16.50
CA GLY A 56 -3.67 20.01 -15.40
C GLY A 56 -5.13 20.13 -15.81
N ILE A 57 -5.99 19.60 -14.94
CA ILE A 57 -7.44 19.67 -15.06
C ILE A 57 -8.02 20.30 -13.81
N TYR A 58 -8.81 21.33 -13.99
CA TYR A 58 -9.67 21.90 -12.96
C TYR A 58 -11.11 21.42 -13.16
N VAL A 59 -11.79 21.16 -12.06
CA VAL A 59 -13.24 20.95 -12.02
C VAL A 59 -13.80 21.96 -11.03
N ASP A 60 -14.72 22.79 -11.50
CA ASP A 60 -15.36 23.85 -10.73
C ASP A 60 -14.36 24.74 -9.98
N ASN A 61 -13.30 25.15 -10.67
CA ASN A 61 -12.18 25.95 -10.16
C ASN A 61 -11.24 25.24 -9.16
N GLN A 62 -11.37 23.93 -8.95
CA GLN A 62 -10.46 23.16 -8.12
C GLN A 62 -9.53 22.33 -9.02
N LEU A 63 -8.21 22.44 -8.82
CA LEU A 63 -7.22 21.61 -9.51
C LEU A 63 -7.31 20.18 -8.99
N VAL A 64 -7.67 19.24 -9.87
CA VAL A 64 -7.91 17.82 -9.50
C VAL A 64 -6.91 16.84 -10.12
N TYR A 65 -6.17 17.27 -11.14
CA TYR A 65 -5.19 16.43 -11.81
C TYR A 65 -4.04 17.24 -12.40
N VAL A 66 -2.81 16.71 -12.34
CA VAL A 66 -1.62 17.29 -13.00
C VAL A 66 -0.77 16.15 -13.56
N VAL A 67 -0.22 16.37 -14.76
CA VAL A 67 0.76 15.50 -15.41
C VAL A 67 1.90 16.33 -15.99
N ASN A 68 3.13 15.85 -15.91
CA ASN A 68 4.28 16.52 -16.52
C ASN A 68 4.33 16.27 -18.02
N GLY A 69 4.71 17.31 -18.78
CA GLY A 69 4.89 17.27 -20.24
C GLY A 69 3.69 17.72 -21.05
N THR A 70 3.66 17.35 -22.32
CA THR A 70 2.78 17.91 -23.36
C THR A 70 1.54 17.07 -23.67
N ILE A 71 1.37 15.92 -23.01
CA ILE A 71 0.30 14.97 -23.28
C ILE A 71 -0.42 14.65 -21.98
N LEU A 72 -1.74 14.83 -21.99
CA LEU A 72 -2.62 14.51 -20.89
C LEU A 72 -3.60 13.43 -21.36
N ASN A 73 -3.57 12.27 -20.69
CA ASN A 73 -4.53 11.19 -20.85
C ASN A 73 -4.87 10.65 -19.45
N THR A 74 -6.13 10.81 -19.05
CA THR A 74 -6.58 10.36 -17.72
C THR A 74 -8.08 10.12 -17.71
N SER A 75 -8.56 9.48 -16.66
CA SER A 75 -9.98 9.28 -16.41
C SER A 75 -10.29 9.81 -15.00
N LEU A 76 -11.23 10.74 -14.89
CA LEU A 76 -11.55 11.41 -13.62
C LEU A 76 -12.98 11.12 -13.19
N PRO A 77 -13.19 10.66 -11.95
CA PRO A 77 -14.53 10.61 -11.37
C PRO A 77 -15.02 12.04 -11.11
N ILE A 78 -16.12 12.39 -11.71
CA ILE A 78 -16.80 13.68 -11.52
C ILE A 78 -18.25 13.38 -11.17
N ASN A 79 -18.78 14.06 -10.15
CA ASN A 79 -20.17 13.87 -9.71
C ASN A 79 -21.16 14.18 -10.82
N SER A 80 -22.38 13.65 -10.73
CA SER A 80 -23.44 13.98 -11.67
C SER A 80 -23.86 15.44 -11.56
N GLY A 81 -24.14 16.05 -12.69
CA GLY A 81 -24.54 17.46 -12.75
C GLY A 81 -23.82 18.22 -13.87
N LYS A 82 -24.00 19.53 -13.87
CA LYS A 82 -23.26 20.44 -14.78
C LYS A 82 -21.98 20.88 -14.09
N HIS A 83 -20.87 20.74 -14.79
CA HIS A 83 -19.55 21.11 -14.32
C HIS A 83 -18.83 22.01 -15.32
N ASN A 84 -18.12 22.99 -14.81
CA ASN A 84 -17.17 23.78 -15.59
C ASN A 84 -15.78 23.19 -15.37
N THR A 85 -15.24 22.55 -16.40
CA THR A 85 -13.89 22.04 -16.34
C THR A 85 -12.94 22.90 -17.17
N VAL A 86 -11.65 22.89 -16.84
CA VAL A 86 -10.61 23.62 -17.56
C VAL A 86 -9.43 22.70 -17.74
N VAL A 87 -8.93 22.57 -18.96
CA VAL A 87 -7.63 21.94 -19.24
C VAL A 87 -6.62 23.04 -19.45
N GLU A 88 -5.59 23.06 -18.61
CA GLU A 88 -4.56 24.11 -18.58
C GLU A 88 -3.18 23.51 -18.79
N GLU A 89 -2.30 24.21 -19.47
CA GLU A 89 -0.88 23.94 -19.54
C GLU A 89 -0.08 25.03 -18.85
N TRP A 90 1.04 24.69 -18.26
CA TRP A 90 2.04 25.58 -17.71
C TRP A 90 3.37 25.34 -18.41
N ASP A 91 4.03 26.41 -18.84
CA ASP A 91 5.35 26.32 -19.44
C ASP A 91 6.49 26.59 -18.44
N TYR A 92 7.72 26.23 -18.83
CA TYR A 92 8.91 26.45 -17.99
C TYR A 92 9.32 27.93 -17.82
N CYS A 93 8.63 28.87 -18.47
CA CYS A 93 8.90 30.28 -18.38
C CYS A 93 7.87 31.03 -17.51
N GLY A 94 6.92 30.29 -16.91
CA GLY A 94 5.88 30.84 -16.05
C GLY A 94 4.62 31.29 -16.82
N GLY A 95 4.51 30.94 -18.09
CA GLY A 95 3.29 31.12 -18.90
C GLY A 95 2.29 30.00 -18.67
N ALA A 96 1.01 30.29 -18.93
CA ALA A 96 -0.07 29.29 -18.91
C ALA A 96 -1.09 29.60 -20.01
N THR A 97 -1.67 28.53 -20.55
CA THR A 97 -2.77 28.60 -21.53
C THR A 97 -3.82 27.56 -21.19
N PHE A 98 -5.07 27.89 -21.29
CA PHE A 98 -6.16 27.01 -20.91
C PHE A 98 -7.32 26.98 -21.89
N ILE A 99 -8.08 25.88 -21.88
CA ILE A 99 -9.33 25.71 -22.61
C ILE A 99 -10.42 25.30 -21.62
N PRO A 100 -11.51 26.07 -21.49
CA PRO A 100 -12.67 25.68 -20.73
C PRO A 100 -13.47 24.60 -21.50
N VAL A 101 -14.01 23.63 -20.76
CA VAL A 101 -14.85 22.54 -21.28
C VAL A 101 -16.04 22.39 -20.33
N ALA A 102 -17.20 22.85 -20.71
CA ALA A 102 -18.43 22.68 -19.95
C ALA A 102 -18.97 21.26 -20.19
N LEU A 103 -19.35 20.55 -19.12
CA LEU A 103 -19.85 19.18 -19.22
C LEU A 103 -21.17 19.04 -18.48
N THR A 104 -22.00 18.12 -18.96
CA THR A 104 -23.11 17.56 -18.21
C THR A 104 -22.78 16.11 -17.91
N ILE A 105 -22.54 15.79 -16.62
CA ILE A 105 -22.25 14.44 -16.19
C ILE A 105 -23.54 13.71 -15.85
N THR A 106 -23.79 12.61 -16.56
CA THR A 106 -24.89 11.70 -16.19
C THR A 106 -24.36 10.69 -15.19
N SER A 107 -25.13 10.43 -14.12
CA SER A 107 -24.79 9.35 -13.19
C SER A 107 -25.05 8.03 -13.88
N GLN A 108 -23.98 7.31 -14.22
CA GLN A 108 -24.09 5.87 -14.35
C GLN A 108 -23.86 5.33 -12.93
N SER A 109 -24.96 4.99 -12.26
CA SER A 109 -24.86 4.32 -10.96
C SER A 109 -24.17 2.98 -11.15
N GLY A 110 -23.27 2.67 -10.23
CA GLY A 110 -22.54 1.40 -10.20
C GLY A 110 -21.05 1.54 -9.94
N VAL A 111 -20.39 0.39 -9.94
CA VAL A 111 -18.95 0.27 -9.75
C VAL A 111 -18.22 0.47 -11.08
N HIS A 112 -17.25 1.38 -11.07
CA HIS A 112 -16.34 1.67 -12.18
C HIS A 112 -14.96 1.16 -11.84
N LEU A 113 -14.63 -0.04 -12.34
CA LEU A 113 -13.35 -0.69 -12.11
C LEU A 113 -12.29 -0.12 -13.05
N VAL A 114 -11.15 0.29 -12.47
CA VAL A 114 -9.95 0.75 -13.19
C VAL A 114 -8.94 -0.39 -13.30
N SER A 115 -8.76 -1.15 -12.22
CA SER A 115 -7.83 -2.29 -12.15
C SER A 115 -8.36 -3.32 -11.14
N PRO A 116 -8.09 -4.63 -11.37
CA PRO A 116 -7.56 -5.23 -12.59
C PRO A 116 -8.61 -5.25 -13.72
N ALA A 117 -8.18 -5.40 -14.96
CA ALA A 117 -9.11 -5.68 -16.05
C ALA A 117 -9.69 -7.09 -15.91
N SER A 118 -10.99 -7.26 -16.19
CA SER A 118 -11.59 -8.60 -16.17
C SER A 118 -10.94 -9.53 -17.18
N ASN A 119 -10.74 -10.79 -16.80
CA ASN A 119 -10.03 -11.84 -17.54
C ASN A 119 -8.54 -11.51 -17.81
N SER A 120 -7.96 -10.56 -17.06
CA SER A 120 -6.54 -10.28 -17.16
C SER A 120 -5.72 -11.27 -16.33
N THR A 121 -4.45 -11.37 -16.69
CA THR A 121 -3.46 -12.05 -15.88
C THR A 121 -2.83 -11.06 -14.92
N VAL A 122 -2.82 -11.39 -13.64
CA VAL A 122 -2.26 -10.56 -12.56
C VAL A 122 -1.28 -11.36 -11.72
N ASN A 123 -0.40 -10.65 -11.03
CA ASN A 123 0.39 -11.22 -9.94
C ASN A 123 -0.35 -11.03 -8.60
N SER A 124 -0.05 -11.84 -7.61
CA SER A 124 -0.54 -11.63 -6.25
C SER A 124 0.56 -10.96 -5.41
N PRO A 125 0.26 -9.89 -4.64
CA PRO A 125 -1.05 -9.24 -4.52
C PRO A 125 -1.47 -8.51 -5.80
N ALA A 126 -2.77 -8.55 -6.11
CA ALA A 126 -3.35 -7.86 -7.25
C ALA A 126 -3.84 -6.46 -6.83
N ASN A 127 -3.56 -5.46 -7.65
CA ASN A 127 -3.98 -4.09 -7.37
C ASN A 127 -5.42 -3.86 -7.83
N TYR A 128 -6.33 -3.60 -6.88
CA TYR A 128 -7.72 -3.24 -7.13
C TYR A 128 -7.90 -1.74 -6.97
N VAL A 129 -8.28 -1.08 -8.05
CA VAL A 129 -8.63 0.34 -8.08
C VAL A 129 -10.00 0.48 -8.71
N ALA A 130 -10.93 1.05 -7.97
CA ALA A 130 -12.29 1.27 -8.42
C ALA A 130 -12.88 2.55 -7.83
N THR A 131 -13.87 3.11 -8.52
CA THR A 131 -14.75 4.15 -8.00
C THR A 131 -16.18 3.69 -8.14
N ALA A 132 -17.08 4.27 -7.36
CA ALA A 132 -18.49 3.97 -7.47
C ALA A 132 -19.34 5.24 -7.46
N THR A 133 -20.48 5.18 -8.14
CA THR A 133 -21.52 6.20 -8.07
C THR A 133 -22.86 5.52 -7.76
N SER A 134 -23.71 6.19 -6.97
CA SER A 134 -25.03 5.69 -6.62
C SER A 134 -26.11 6.70 -7.01
N SER A 135 -27.28 6.21 -7.31
CA SER A 135 -28.50 7.05 -7.44
C SER A 135 -29.01 7.57 -6.11
N CYS A 136 -28.51 7.07 -4.98
CA CYS A 136 -28.84 7.56 -3.65
C CYS A 136 -28.35 9.00 -3.46
N PRO A 137 -29.21 9.94 -3.03
CA PRO A 137 -28.79 11.34 -2.80
C PRO A 137 -27.73 11.52 -1.73
N LYS A 138 -27.57 10.51 -0.82
CA LYS A 138 -26.52 10.50 0.19
C LYS A 138 -25.21 9.87 -0.30
N GLY A 139 -25.20 9.32 -1.51
CA GLY A 139 -24.04 8.71 -2.16
C GLY A 139 -23.72 7.29 -1.68
N VAL A 140 -22.52 6.84 -2.04
CA VAL A 140 -21.96 5.54 -1.70
C VAL A 140 -21.48 5.54 -0.24
N ALA A 141 -21.84 4.53 0.51
CA ALA A 141 -21.42 4.36 1.91
C ALA A 141 -20.07 3.63 2.00
N SER A 142 -19.92 2.55 1.25
CA SER A 142 -18.70 1.74 1.24
C SER A 142 -18.57 0.95 -0.06
N MET A 143 -17.34 0.47 -0.30
CA MET A 143 -17.02 -0.47 -1.38
C MET A 143 -16.34 -1.70 -0.79
N GLY A 144 -16.55 -2.87 -1.39
CA GLY A 144 -15.92 -4.11 -0.94
C GLY A 144 -15.50 -5.01 -2.08
N ILE A 145 -14.65 -5.98 -1.77
CA ILE A 145 -14.18 -6.99 -2.70
C ILE A 145 -14.53 -8.36 -2.15
N TYR A 146 -15.19 -9.15 -2.98
CA TYR A 146 -15.40 -10.57 -2.73
C TYR A 146 -14.40 -11.38 -3.56
N VAL A 147 -13.90 -12.46 -2.98
CA VAL A 147 -13.12 -13.49 -3.67
C VAL A 147 -13.84 -14.82 -3.47
N ASN A 148 -14.22 -15.48 -4.55
CA ASN A 148 -14.92 -16.75 -4.52
C ASN A 148 -16.15 -16.72 -3.57
N ASN A 149 -16.94 -15.64 -3.65
CA ASN A 149 -18.13 -15.35 -2.83
C ASN A 149 -17.86 -15.03 -1.34
N GLN A 150 -16.63 -14.85 -0.93
CA GLN A 150 -16.31 -14.41 0.43
C GLN A 150 -15.87 -12.95 0.40
N LEU A 151 -16.47 -12.09 1.23
CA LEU A 151 -16.05 -10.70 1.42
C LEU A 151 -14.69 -10.69 2.12
N VAL A 152 -13.68 -10.15 1.45
CA VAL A 152 -12.29 -10.15 1.93
C VAL A 152 -11.73 -8.76 2.19
N HIS A 153 -12.38 -7.73 1.66
CA HIS A 153 -11.97 -6.34 1.86
C HIS A 153 -13.18 -5.42 1.84
N ILE A 154 -13.14 -4.36 2.65
CA ILE A 154 -14.13 -3.27 2.66
C ILE A 154 -13.43 -1.94 2.91
N GLU A 155 -13.86 -0.89 2.20
CA GLU A 155 -13.36 0.48 2.34
C GLU A 155 -14.54 1.45 2.34
N ASN A 156 -14.52 2.45 3.24
CA ASN A 156 -15.59 3.43 3.36
C ASN A 156 -15.51 4.48 2.24
N GLY A 157 -16.66 4.85 1.71
CA GLY A 157 -16.81 5.86 0.66
C GLY A 157 -16.84 5.27 -0.75
N ALA A 158 -16.72 6.15 -1.74
CA ALA A 158 -16.95 5.87 -3.17
C ALA A 158 -15.67 5.55 -3.95
N SER A 159 -14.55 5.30 -3.27
CA SER A 159 -13.26 5.03 -3.89
C SER A 159 -12.60 3.87 -3.18
N LEU A 160 -12.03 2.94 -3.93
CA LEU A 160 -11.32 1.77 -3.46
C LEU A 160 -9.96 1.72 -4.15
N ASN A 161 -8.88 1.63 -3.35
CA ASN A 161 -7.52 1.46 -3.86
C ASN A 161 -6.74 0.57 -2.90
N THR A 162 -6.67 -0.72 -3.21
CA THR A 162 -6.06 -1.71 -2.32
C THR A 162 -5.28 -2.77 -3.10
N GLN A 163 -4.33 -3.41 -2.42
CA GLN A 163 -3.66 -4.61 -2.91
C GLN A 163 -4.23 -5.83 -2.21
N LEU A 164 -4.75 -6.76 -2.99
CA LEU A 164 -5.39 -7.97 -2.48
C LEU A 164 -4.55 -9.21 -2.78
N LYS A 165 -4.22 -9.96 -1.75
CA LYS A 165 -3.57 -11.26 -1.88
C LYS A 165 -4.57 -12.27 -2.44
N LEU A 166 -4.24 -12.86 -3.57
CA LEU A 166 -5.05 -13.86 -4.26
C LEU A 166 -4.30 -15.19 -4.37
N GLY A 167 -5.01 -16.29 -4.29
CA GLY A 167 -4.48 -17.62 -4.58
C GLY A 167 -4.10 -17.78 -6.06
N ALA A 168 -3.25 -18.76 -6.38
CA ALA A 168 -2.89 -19.08 -7.77
C ALA A 168 -4.10 -19.60 -8.57
N GLY A 169 -4.06 -19.39 -9.88
CA GLY A 169 -5.11 -19.82 -10.80
C GLY A 169 -6.20 -18.79 -11.02
N VAL A 170 -7.33 -19.22 -11.57
CA VAL A 170 -8.46 -18.32 -11.82
C VAL A 170 -9.16 -17.99 -10.49
N GLN A 171 -9.30 -16.71 -10.21
CA GLN A 171 -10.04 -16.19 -9.06
C GLN A 171 -11.28 -15.45 -9.57
N HIS A 172 -12.44 -15.85 -9.08
CA HIS A 172 -13.69 -15.14 -9.32
C HIS A 172 -13.87 -14.06 -8.26
N THR A 173 -13.66 -12.82 -8.67
CA THR A 173 -13.79 -11.69 -7.76
C THR A 173 -14.95 -10.78 -8.15
N VAL A 174 -15.48 -10.04 -7.17
CA VAL A 174 -16.56 -9.08 -7.37
C VAL A 174 -16.21 -7.82 -6.59
N VAL A 175 -16.26 -6.68 -7.25
CA VAL A 175 -16.21 -5.38 -6.58
C VAL A 175 -17.63 -4.88 -6.44
N GLU A 176 -18.07 -4.61 -5.21
CA GLU A 176 -19.44 -4.19 -4.87
C GLU A 176 -19.39 -2.85 -4.14
N GLU A 177 -20.39 -2.02 -4.36
CA GLU A 177 -20.67 -0.81 -3.57
C GLU A 177 -22.00 -0.95 -2.84
N TRP A 178 -22.08 -0.32 -1.67
CA TRP A 178 -23.31 -0.16 -0.90
C TRP A 178 -23.54 1.32 -0.66
N ASP A 179 -24.79 1.75 -0.84
CA ASP A 179 -25.16 3.14 -0.65
C ASP A 179 -25.90 3.39 0.67
N TYR A 180 -25.98 4.66 1.08
CA TYR A 180 -26.68 5.05 2.30
C TYR A 180 -28.21 4.87 2.26
N CYS A 181 -28.78 4.49 1.12
CA CYS A 181 -30.22 4.22 0.96
C CYS A 181 -30.55 2.73 1.04
N GLY A 182 -29.54 1.86 1.23
CA GLY A 182 -29.69 0.41 1.27
C GLY A 182 -29.64 -0.24 -0.10
N GLY A 183 -29.23 0.48 -1.13
CA GLY A 183 -28.93 -0.05 -2.46
C GLY A 183 -27.51 -0.61 -2.55
N ALA A 184 -27.29 -1.48 -3.52
CA ALA A 184 -25.97 -2.01 -3.88
C ALA A 184 -25.86 -2.22 -5.38
N SER A 185 -24.65 -2.09 -5.90
CA SER A 185 -24.32 -2.50 -7.26
C SER A 185 -22.94 -3.16 -7.30
N TYR A 186 -22.70 -4.03 -8.27
CA TYR A 186 -21.47 -4.79 -8.33
C TYR A 186 -20.95 -4.99 -9.75
N THR A 187 -19.65 -5.22 -9.86
CA THR A 187 -18.97 -5.58 -11.10
C THR A 187 -18.15 -6.85 -10.89
N PRO A 188 -18.43 -7.95 -11.60
CA PRO A 188 -17.60 -9.14 -11.54
C PRO A 188 -16.28 -8.93 -12.27
N VAL A 189 -15.20 -9.47 -11.70
CA VAL A 189 -13.83 -9.32 -12.19
C VAL A 189 -13.10 -10.65 -12.04
N ASP A 190 -13.07 -11.44 -13.09
CA ASP A 190 -12.29 -12.67 -13.11
C ASP A 190 -10.84 -12.36 -13.46
N VAL A 191 -9.89 -12.91 -12.69
CA VAL A 191 -8.46 -12.72 -12.92
C VAL A 191 -7.74 -14.07 -12.89
N ALA A 192 -6.75 -14.24 -13.74
CA ALA A 192 -5.84 -15.38 -13.71
C ALA A 192 -4.57 -14.98 -12.94
N VAL A 193 -4.38 -15.55 -11.74
CA VAL A 193 -3.22 -15.24 -10.91
C VAL A 193 -2.06 -16.16 -11.26
N GLN A 194 -0.99 -15.61 -11.81
CA GLN A 194 0.19 -16.37 -12.26
C GLN A 194 1.22 -16.59 -11.16
N ASN A 195 1.48 -15.57 -10.33
CA ASN A 195 2.46 -15.65 -9.24
C ASN A 195 1.76 -15.34 -7.92
N ALA A 196 1.24 -16.39 -7.27
CA ALA A 196 0.67 -16.28 -5.92
C ALA A 196 1.73 -16.27 -4.82
N GLY A 197 3.01 -16.26 -5.20
CA GLY A 197 4.12 -16.42 -4.27
C GLY A 197 4.21 -17.84 -3.69
N LYS A 198 5.28 -18.11 -2.98
CA LYS A 198 5.38 -19.28 -2.10
C LYS A 198 4.93 -18.86 -0.71
N VAL A 199 4.31 -19.78 0.02
CA VAL A 199 3.82 -19.53 1.38
C VAL A 199 4.48 -20.52 2.33
N LEU A 200 5.02 -20.01 3.42
CA LEU A 200 5.41 -20.80 4.60
C LEU A 200 4.29 -20.64 5.63
N PRO A 201 3.43 -21.64 5.80
CA PRO A 201 2.24 -21.53 6.65
C PRO A 201 2.54 -21.91 8.11
N ASN A 202 1.70 -21.43 9.01
CA ASN A 202 1.66 -21.83 10.43
C ASN A 202 3.01 -21.71 11.16
N LEU A 203 3.77 -20.67 10.84
CA LEU A 203 5.11 -20.47 11.37
C LEU A 203 5.14 -20.29 12.89
N GLN A 204 4.03 -19.82 13.52
CA GLN A 204 3.94 -19.75 14.98
C GLN A 204 4.18 -21.12 15.65
N ALA A 205 3.77 -22.20 14.99
CA ALA A 205 3.91 -23.55 15.50
C ALA A 205 5.17 -24.27 14.97
N SER A 206 5.96 -23.62 14.10
CA SER A 206 7.19 -24.20 13.54
C SER A 206 8.35 -24.12 14.54
N GLY A 207 9.36 -24.95 14.35
CA GLY A 207 10.63 -24.83 15.08
C GLY A 207 11.45 -23.61 14.61
N GLY A 208 12.57 -23.38 15.28
CA GLY A 208 13.55 -22.38 14.86
C GLY A 208 13.41 -21.01 15.52
N TRP A 209 12.44 -20.81 16.37
CA TRP A 209 12.31 -19.59 17.15
C TRP A 209 13.46 -19.43 18.17
N ASN A 210 14.07 -18.25 18.14
CA ASN A 210 15.01 -17.78 19.15
C ASN A 210 14.39 -16.61 19.88
N SER A 211 14.82 -16.35 21.11
CA SER A 211 14.32 -15.22 21.90
C SER A 211 15.40 -14.56 22.71
N TRP A 212 15.32 -13.25 22.83
CA TRP A 212 16.17 -12.45 23.71
C TRP A 212 15.40 -11.22 24.19
N GLY A 213 15.77 -10.76 25.40
CA GLY A 213 15.22 -9.53 25.97
C GLY A 213 16.11 -8.33 25.65
N GLU A 214 15.48 -7.20 25.55
CA GLU A 214 16.09 -5.90 25.42
C GLU A 214 15.57 -5.00 26.54
N PHE A 215 16.39 -4.09 27.07
CA PHE A 215 15.92 -3.17 28.11
C PHE A 215 16.53 -1.76 28.04
N ALA A 216 15.64 -0.80 28.30
CA ALA A 216 15.98 0.59 28.43
C ALA A 216 16.99 0.85 29.60
N PRO A 217 17.81 1.91 29.55
CA PRO A 217 17.82 2.91 28.49
C PRO A 217 18.73 2.58 27.31
N LYS A 218 19.50 1.51 27.36
CA LYS A 218 20.52 1.20 26.37
C LYS A 218 20.06 0.23 25.29
N TYR A 219 18.93 -0.45 25.52
CA TYR A 219 18.44 -1.55 24.69
C TYR A 219 19.52 -2.61 24.43
N ASP A 220 20.27 -2.94 25.50
CA ASP A 220 21.26 -3.99 25.43
C ASP A 220 20.57 -5.35 25.29
N ILE A 221 20.91 -6.07 24.23
CA ILE A 221 20.36 -7.39 23.95
C ILE A 221 20.90 -8.39 24.97
N ILE A 222 20.00 -9.09 25.66
CA ILE A 222 20.32 -10.17 26.58
C ILE A 222 19.58 -11.45 26.20
N SER A 223 20.26 -12.59 26.28
CA SER A 223 19.66 -13.90 26.04
C SER A 223 19.25 -14.65 27.29
N THR A 224 19.54 -14.08 28.48
CA THR A 224 19.34 -14.74 29.77
C THR A 224 18.20 -14.10 30.55
N GLN A 225 17.16 -14.88 30.85
CA GLN A 225 16.06 -14.44 31.72
C GLN A 225 16.54 -14.14 33.15
N GLY A 226 15.75 -13.39 33.90
CA GLY A 226 15.97 -13.08 35.29
C GLY A 226 16.83 -11.86 35.59
N THR A 227 17.24 -11.10 34.55
CA THR A 227 18.01 -9.85 34.68
C THR A 227 17.13 -8.61 34.51
N GLY A 228 15.89 -8.67 35.01
CA GLY A 228 14.93 -7.59 34.93
C GLY A 228 13.87 -7.79 33.85
N VAL A 229 14.10 -8.71 32.93
CA VAL A 229 13.11 -9.13 31.92
C VAL A 229 12.89 -10.63 32.04
N ASN A 230 11.63 -11.03 32.13
CA ASN A 230 11.21 -12.44 32.14
C ASN A 230 10.33 -12.71 30.94
N TRP A 231 10.58 -13.78 30.20
CA TRP A 231 9.76 -14.16 29.07
C TRP A 231 9.61 -15.66 28.92
N SER A 232 8.58 -16.05 28.21
CA SER A 232 8.40 -17.43 27.77
C SER A 232 7.62 -17.51 26.48
N MET A 233 7.86 -18.57 25.73
CA MET A 233 7.10 -18.97 24.58
C MET A 233 6.60 -20.40 24.77
N SER A 234 5.34 -20.69 24.42
CA SER A 234 4.77 -22.03 24.47
C SER A 234 3.93 -22.26 23.22
N GLN A 235 4.32 -23.27 22.45
CA GLN A 235 3.65 -23.65 21.20
C GLN A 235 2.54 -24.68 21.44
N HIS A 236 1.74 -24.95 20.40
CA HIS A 236 0.69 -25.96 20.38
C HIS A 236 -0.40 -25.71 21.43
N ILE A 237 -0.77 -24.45 21.61
CA ILE A 237 -1.86 -24.05 22.52
C ILE A 237 -3.20 -24.27 21.83
N ASN A 238 -4.07 -25.05 22.45
CA ASN A 238 -5.40 -25.35 21.91
C ASN A 238 -6.45 -24.27 22.25
N SER A 239 -6.23 -23.47 23.30
CA SER A 239 -7.15 -22.41 23.72
C SER A 239 -6.41 -21.31 24.52
N PRO A 240 -6.59 -20.01 24.15
CA PRO A 240 -7.31 -19.56 22.96
C PRO A 240 -6.55 -19.92 21.67
N SER A 241 -7.25 -20.40 20.66
CA SER A 241 -6.69 -20.69 19.34
C SER A 241 -7.80 -20.71 18.30
N LEU A 242 -7.50 -20.31 17.08
CA LEU A 242 -8.37 -20.41 15.91
C LEU A 242 -8.13 -21.72 15.15
N SER A 243 -6.88 -22.15 15.04
CA SER A 243 -6.47 -23.37 14.34
C SER A 243 -6.38 -24.61 15.24
N GLY A 244 -6.41 -24.43 16.56
CA GLY A 244 -6.05 -25.45 17.55
C GLY A 244 -4.54 -25.55 17.79
N ASN A 245 -3.73 -24.61 17.27
CA ASN A 245 -2.27 -24.71 17.28
C ASN A 245 -1.61 -23.33 17.45
N ALA A 246 -2.15 -22.50 18.33
CA ALA A 246 -1.61 -21.18 18.63
C ALA A 246 -0.28 -21.27 19.40
N THR A 247 0.46 -20.17 19.40
CA THR A 247 1.65 -19.98 20.23
C THR A 247 1.41 -18.85 21.22
N ARG A 248 1.64 -19.11 22.49
CA ARG A 248 1.54 -18.16 23.59
C ARG A 248 2.90 -17.52 23.84
N PHE A 249 2.90 -16.20 23.96
CA PHE A 249 4.03 -15.37 24.32
C PHE A 249 3.74 -14.64 25.62
N ASN A 250 4.72 -14.61 26.51
CA ASN A 250 4.61 -13.89 27.78
C ASN A 250 5.83 -13.01 27.97
N ILE A 251 5.59 -11.83 28.54
CA ILE A 251 6.61 -10.89 28.99
C ILE A 251 6.27 -10.43 30.41
N GLY A 252 7.28 -10.09 31.18
CA GLY A 252 7.19 -9.49 32.49
C GLY A 252 8.56 -9.21 33.05
N GLY A 253 8.64 -8.90 34.34
CA GLY A 253 9.91 -8.63 35.01
C GLY A 253 9.83 -7.44 35.95
N THR A 254 10.93 -6.73 36.11
CA THR A 254 11.07 -5.61 37.07
C THR A 254 11.65 -4.35 36.43
N THR A 255 12.13 -4.42 35.19
CA THR A 255 12.72 -3.28 34.48
C THR A 255 11.68 -2.68 33.57
N PRO A 256 11.19 -1.45 33.84
CA PRO A 256 10.19 -0.79 33.01
C PRO A 256 10.60 -0.65 31.54
N TYR A 257 9.62 -0.76 30.66
CA TYR A 257 9.80 -0.61 29.21
C TYR A 257 10.81 -1.57 28.58
N SER A 258 11.02 -2.72 29.21
CA SER A 258 11.82 -3.79 28.60
C SER A 258 10.98 -4.56 27.61
N ASP A 259 11.60 -4.99 26.55
CA ASP A 259 10.97 -5.75 25.50
C ASP A 259 11.54 -7.14 25.31
N VAL A 260 10.86 -7.96 24.55
CA VAL A 260 11.32 -9.30 24.17
C VAL A 260 11.02 -9.53 22.70
N LEU A 261 12.08 -9.82 21.96
CA LEU A 261 12.05 -10.20 20.57
C LEU A 261 12.08 -11.72 20.43
N TRP A 262 11.11 -12.27 19.71
CA TRP A 262 11.14 -13.64 19.19
C TRP A 262 11.37 -13.60 17.69
N SER A 263 12.41 -14.31 17.22
CA SER A 263 12.84 -14.31 15.83
C SER A 263 12.88 -15.72 15.27
N ASN A 264 12.33 -15.90 14.08
CA ASN A 264 12.36 -17.16 13.35
C ASN A 264 13.07 -17.00 12.01
N PRO A 265 14.27 -17.57 11.82
CA PRO A 265 14.93 -17.62 10.51
C PRO A 265 14.15 -18.50 9.55
N VAL A 266 13.50 -17.90 8.55
CA VAL A 266 12.60 -18.60 7.60
C VAL A 266 13.24 -18.89 6.25
N ILE A 267 14.22 -18.08 5.81
CA ILE A 267 14.99 -18.30 4.57
C ILE A 267 16.47 -18.00 4.84
N GLY A 268 17.36 -18.80 4.29
CA GLY A 268 18.80 -18.56 4.32
C GLY A 268 19.50 -19.24 5.48
N GLN A 269 20.42 -18.52 6.16
CA GLN A 269 21.22 -19.06 7.25
C GLN A 269 20.37 -19.36 8.49
N ASN A 270 20.80 -20.39 9.23
CA ASN A 270 20.22 -20.78 10.53
C ASN A 270 18.75 -21.19 10.47
N THR A 271 18.19 -21.44 9.31
CA THR A 271 16.83 -21.98 9.21
C THR A 271 16.82 -23.44 9.71
N THR A 272 15.89 -23.75 10.59
CA THR A 272 15.68 -25.14 11.07
C THR A 272 14.51 -25.83 10.38
N GLN A 273 13.48 -25.08 10.03
CA GLN A 273 12.29 -25.54 9.29
C GLN A 273 11.93 -24.63 8.13
N GLY A 274 12.83 -23.72 7.78
CA GLY A 274 12.70 -22.81 6.67
C GLY A 274 13.38 -23.32 5.39
N ILE A 275 13.66 -22.39 4.50
CA ILE A 275 14.26 -22.68 3.18
C ILE A 275 15.74 -22.27 3.22
N PRO A 276 16.70 -23.22 3.17
CA PRO A 276 18.11 -22.86 3.06
C PRO A 276 18.39 -22.24 1.68
N ASP A 277 19.12 -21.13 1.65
CA ASP A 277 19.62 -20.49 0.42
C ASP A 277 21.15 -20.56 0.36
N THR A 278 21.67 -21.78 0.39
CA THR A 278 23.13 -22.06 0.40
C THR A 278 23.84 -21.56 -0.86
N GLY A 279 23.11 -21.46 -1.96
CA GLY A 279 23.61 -20.92 -3.23
C GLY A 279 23.54 -19.40 -3.34
N HIS A 280 22.98 -18.72 -2.34
CA HIS A 280 22.78 -17.26 -2.33
C HIS A 280 22.06 -16.73 -3.60
N THR A 281 21.10 -17.50 -4.11
CA THR A 281 20.37 -17.18 -5.35
C THR A 281 18.90 -16.83 -5.13
N LEU A 282 18.33 -17.32 -4.05
CA LEU A 282 16.90 -17.09 -3.76
C LEU A 282 16.66 -15.66 -3.27
N LEU A 283 17.37 -15.20 -2.24
CA LEU A 283 17.15 -13.88 -1.66
C LEU A 283 17.24 -12.74 -2.66
N PRO A 284 18.25 -12.70 -3.57
CA PRO A 284 18.32 -11.64 -4.57
C PRO A 284 17.14 -11.58 -5.54
N ALA A 285 16.44 -12.69 -5.73
CA ALA A 285 15.27 -12.77 -6.60
C ALA A 285 13.95 -12.39 -5.91
N LEU A 286 13.96 -12.25 -4.58
CA LEU A 286 12.75 -11.96 -3.81
C LEU A 286 12.55 -10.45 -3.66
N HIS A 287 11.37 -10.00 -4.03
CA HIS A 287 11.02 -8.58 -3.98
C HIS A 287 9.75 -8.27 -3.19
N ASN A 288 8.86 -9.23 -3.00
CA ASN A 288 7.58 -8.99 -2.35
C ASN A 288 7.37 -9.94 -1.18
N PHE A 289 6.83 -9.42 -0.10
CA PHE A 289 6.65 -10.14 1.14
C PHE A 289 5.30 -9.84 1.78
N THR A 290 4.71 -10.86 2.38
CA THR A 290 3.52 -10.68 3.20
C THR A 290 3.74 -11.35 4.55
N TYR A 291 3.56 -10.58 5.62
CA TYR A 291 3.37 -11.09 6.98
C TYR A 291 1.86 -11.13 7.24
N ASP A 292 1.31 -12.31 7.52
CA ASP A 292 -0.12 -12.52 7.69
C ASP A 292 -0.35 -13.38 8.91
N ALA A 293 -1.10 -12.90 9.90
CA ALA A 293 -1.28 -13.59 11.16
C ALA A 293 -2.57 -13.22 11.88
N ASP A 294 -3.06 -14.14 12.70
CA ASP A 294 -4.00 -13.84 13.77
C ASP A 294 -3.25 -13.67 15.09
N PHE A 295 -3.59 -12.62 15.85
CA PHE A 295 -3.02 -12.39 17.16
C PHE A 295 -4.10 -12.07 18.20
N TYR A 296 -3.90 -12.55 19.41
CA TYR A 296 -4.82 -12.35 20.52
C TYR A 296 -4.17 -11.47 21.57
N VAL A 297 -4.82 -10.36 21.91
CA VAL A 297 -4.42 -9.44 22.97
C VAL A 297 -5.25 -9.73 24.21
N THR A 298 -4.62 -10.16 25.29
CA THR A 298 -5.37 -10.46 26.53
C THR A 298 -5.80 -9.21 27.27
N ASN A 299 -4.95 -8.18 27.24
CA ASN A 299 -5.23 -6.89 27.88
C ASN A 299 -4.42 -5.76 27.21
N ASP A 300 -5.10 -4.93 26.44
CA ASP A 300 -4.49 -3.80 25.72
C ASP A 300 -4.01 -2.67 26.66
N SER A 301 -4.50 -2.61 27.89
CA SER A 301 -4.13 -1.56 28.86
C SER A 301 -2.76 -1.75 29.52
N ILE A 302 -2.14 -2.93 29.34
CA ILE A 302 -0.79 -3.28 29.84
C ILE A 302 0.15 -3.71 28.71
N THR A 303 -0.33 -3.76 27.49
CA THR A 303 0.49 -4.06 26.30
C THR A 303 0.98 -2.74 25.73
N GLN A 304 2.28 -2.43 25.90
CA GLN A 304 2.84 -1.16 25.42
C GLN A 304 2.88 -1.14 23.91
N VAL A 305 3.54 -2.12 23.30
CA VAL A 305 3.72 -2.26 21.85
C VAL A 305 3.66 -3.75 21.48
N LEU A 306 3.19 -4.03 20.28
CA LEU A 306 3.36 -5.28 19.57
C LEU A 306 4.02 -5.01 18.22
N GLU A 307 5.11 -5.73 17.93
CA GLU A 307 5.83 -5.58 16.65
C GLU A 307 5.70 -6.84 15.80
N PHE A 308 5.60 -6.61 14.49
CA PHE A 308 5.45 -7.63 13.45
C PHE A 308 6.42 -7.31 12.32
N ASP A 309 7.59 -7.95 12.32
CA ASP A 309 8.68 -7.53 11.45
C ASP A 309 9.10 -8.58 10.45
N ILE A 310 9.56 -8.11 9.31
CA ILE A 310 10.30 -8.89 8.32
C ILE A 310 11.71 -8.30 8.26
N ASN A 311 12.73 -9.08 8.60
CA ASN A 311 14.12 -8.64 8.47
C ASN A 311 14.81 -9.45 7.39
N MET A 312 15.50 -8.77 6.48
CA MET A 312 16.27 -9.37 5.40
C MET A 312 17.72 -8.88 5.44
N TYR A 313 18.65 -9.81 5.31
CA TYR A 313 20.08 -9.52 5.31
C TYR A 313 20.73 -10.17 4.10
N MET A 314 21.40 -9.38 3.28
CA MET A 314 22.18 -9.88 2.13
C MET A 314 23.22 -8.87 1.66
N ASN A 315 24.35 -9.34 1.19
CA ASN A 315 25.39 -8.52 0.55
C ASN A 315 25.86 -7.30 1.36
N GLY A 316 25.88 -7.41 2.70
CA GLY A 316 26.28 -6.31 3.57
C GLY A 316 25.19 -5.25 3.79
N ALA A 317 23.95 -5.53 3.37
CA ALA A 317 22.79 -4.70 3.60
C ALA A 317 21.80 -5.36 4.57
N GLY A 318 21.30 -4.58 5.51
CA GLY A 318 20.19 -4.94 6.40
C GLY A 318 18.94 -4.15 5.98
N MET A 319 17.82 -4.85 5.90
CA MET A 319 16.52 -4.34 5.52
C MET A 319 15.51 -4.80 6.55
N ILE A 320 15.01 -3.87 7.35
CA ILE A 320 14.01 -4.14 8.39
C ILE A 320 12.70 -3.47 7.98
N TRP A 321 11.70 -4.27 7.66
CA TRP A 321 10.30 -3.83 7.60
C TRP A 321 9.72 -3.98 9.00
N GLY A 322 10.16 -3.09 9.90
CA GLY A 322 9.65 -3.03 11.27
C GLY A 322 8.31 -2.33 11.30
N THR A 323 7.33 -2.96 11.90
CA THR A 323 5.99 -2.39 12.08
C THR A 323 5.55 -2.59 13.51
N GLN A 324 5.18 -1.51 14.19
CA GLN A 324 4.68 -1.60 15.57
C GLN A 324 3.28 -1.04 15.73
N CYS A 325 2.45 -1.76 16.47
CA CYS A 325 1.20 -1.30 17.02
C CYS A 325 1.46 -0.69 18.39
N ASN A 326 1.47 0.64 18.47
CA ASN A 326 1.75 1.37 19.69
C ASN A 326 0.47 1.59 20.51
N LEU A 327 0.12 0.63 21.36
CA LEU A 327 -1.18 0.58 22.05
C LEU A 327 -1.32 1.62 23.15
N LEU A 328 -0.26 1.87 23.92
CA LEU A 328 -0.29 2.84 25.02
C LEU A 328 0.22 4.23 24.62
N GLY A 329 1.03 4.33 23.57
CA GLY A 329 1.65 5.58 23.14
C GLY A 329 0.87 6.36 22.08
N GLY A 330 -0.38 6.04 21.79
CA GLY A 330 -1.20 6.79 20.84
C GLY A 330 -2.14 5.96 19.97
N LYS A 331 -2.13 4.65 20.11
CA LYS A 331 -2.97 3.68 19.37
C LYS A 331 -2.79 3.80 17.85
N GLY A 332 -1.54 4.02 17.42
CA GLY A 332 -1.18 4.16 16.01
C GLY A 332 -0.22 3.07 15.56
N TRP A 333 -0.12 2.93 14.23
CA TRP A 333 0.94 2.18 13.58
C TRP A 333 2.16 3.07 13.36
N ASP A 334 3.32 2.58 13.80
CA ASP A 334 4.61 3.18 13.47
C ASP A 334 5.40 2.21 12.57
N ILE A 335 6.29 2.75 11.75
CA ILE A 335 7.21 1.99 10.89
C ILE A 335 8.65 2.39 11.19
N TRP A 336 9.58 1.45 10.99
CA TRP A 336 10.99 1.66 11.28
C TRP A 336 11.70 2.40 10.14
N ASP A 337 12.34 3.54 10.48
CA ASP A 337 13.27 4.24 9.60
C ASP A 337 14.66 3.61 9.74
N ASN A 338 15.05 2.84 8.74
CA ASN A 338 16.32 2.11 8.71
C ASN A 338 17.57 3.01 8.70
N VAL A 339 17.43 4.29 8.29
CA VAL A 339 18.55 5.24 8.22
C VAL A 339 18.79 5.90 9.55
N ASN A 340 17.72 6.40 10.17
CA ASN A 340 17.79 7.18 11.39
C ASN A 340 17.63 6.32 12.66
N ALA A 341 17.40 5.01 12.48
CA ALA A 341 17.16 4.04 13.56
C ALA A 341 16.10 4.54 14.56
N GLN A 342 14.92 4.87 14.04
CA GLN A 342 13.81 5.42 14.82
C GLN A 342 12.44 4.96 14.29
N TRP A 343 11.47 4.91 15.18
CA TRP A 343 10.08 4.70 14.83
C TRP A 343 9.46 5.99 14.27
N VAL A 344 8.69 5.86 13.19
CA VAL A 344 8.01 6.96 12.49
C VAL A 344 6.52 6.68 12.45
N PRO A 345 5.69 7.54 13.07
CA PRO A 345 4.24 7.41 13.01
C PRO A 345 3.71 7.47 11.57
N THR A 346 2.83 6.54 11.24
CA THR A 346 2.18 6.48 9.92
C THR A 346 0.93 7.36 9.85
N GLY A 347 0.35 7.71 10.99
CA GLY A 347 -0.96 8.33 11.09
C GLY A 347 -2.13 7.34 11.00
N ALA A 348 -1.85 6.06 10.76
CA ALA A 348 -2.88 5.02 10.75
C ALA A 348 -3.16 4.52 12.18
N GLU A 349 -4.44 4.27 12.48
CA GLU A 349 -4.85 3.77 13.77
C GLU A 349 -4.54 2.27 13.91
N CYS A 350 -4.07 1.85 15.11
CA CYS A 350 -3.99 0.44 15.51
C CYS A 350 -5.10 0.13 16.53
N ALA A 351 -6.32 -0.10 16.06
CA ALA A 351 -7.49 -0.39 16.87
C ALA A 351 -7.63 -1.91 17.09
N VAL A 352 -6.95 -2.45 18.08
CA VAL A 352 -7.06 -3.87 18.43
C VAL A 352 -8.34 -4.17 19.20
N ARG A 353 -8.87 -5.38 19.05
CA ARG A 353 -9.91 -5.94 19.91
C ARG A 353 -9.25 -6.44 21.20
N ASN A 354 -9.57 -5.80 22.31
CA ASN A 354 -9.12 -6.23 23.63
C ASN A 354 -9.78 -7.56 24.02
N ASN A 355 -9.01 -8.46 24.62
CA ASN A 355 -9.45 -9.80 24.99
C ASN A 355 -10.07 -10.57 23.80
N GLY A 356 -9.43 -10.47 22.64
CA GLY A 356 -9.97 -11.02 21.41
C GLY A 356 -8.93 -11.23 20.32
N TRP A 357 -9.32 -11.98 19.31
CA TRP A 357 -8.52 -12.21 18.10
C TRP A 357 -8.58 -11.00 17.18
N ASN A 358 -7.44 -10.67 16.65
CA ASN A 358 -7.21 -9.65 15.62
C ASN A 358 -6.50 -10.31 14.45
N HIS A 359 -6.76 -9.84 13.26
CA HIS A 359 -6.08 -10.29 12.05
C HIS A 359 -5.25 -9.16 11.46
N ILE A 360 -3.97 -9.44 11.17
CA ILE A 360 -3.04 -8.50 10.56
C ILE A 360 -2.49 -9.05 9.25
N THR A 361 -2.43 -8.20 8.24
CA THR A 361 -1.70 -8.45 7.00
C THR A 361 -0.81 -7.25 6.69
N ILE A 362 0.50 -7.47 6.58
CA ILE A 362 1.50 -6.46 6.21
C ILE A 362 2.01 -6.80 4.82
N LEU A 363 1.91 -5.84 3.89
CA LEU A 363 2.51 -5.95 2.56
C LEU A 363 3.79 -5.12 2.52
N ALA A 364 4.89 -5.79 2.20
CA ALA A 364 6.22 -5.23 2.16
C ALA A 364 6.89 -5.53 0.81
N GLN A 365 7.71 -4.60 0.33
CA GLN A 365 8.42 -4.78 -0.93
C GLN A 365 9.88 -4.31 -0.81
N ARG A 366 10.79 -5.07 -1.40
CA ARG A 366 12.12 -4.62 -1.73
C ARG A 366 12.12 -4.05 -3.14
N GLU A 367 12.32 -2.75 -3.27
CA GLU A 367 12.38 -2.08 -4.56
C GLU A 367 13.61 -2.51 -5.38
N PRO A 368 13.65 -2.30 -6.70
CA PRO A 368 14.83 -2.58 -7.51
C PRO A 368 16.09 -1.83 -7.06
N SER A 369 15.93 -0.70 -6.38
CA SER A 369 17.00 0.07 -5.72
C SER A 369 17.53 -0.57 -4.43
N ASN A 370 16.94 -1.66 -3.97
CA ASN A 370 17.05 -2.28 -2.64
C ASN A 370 16.43 -1.44 -1.50
N ASN A 371 15.69 -0.38 -1.80
CA ASN A 371 14.93 0.30 -0.75
C ASN A 371 13.83 -0.60 -0.18
N ILE A 372 13.49 -0.32 1.04
CA ILE A 372 12.46 -1.00 1.84
C ILE A 372 11.18 -0.20 1.69
N LEU A 373 10.20 -0.75 0.96
CA LEU A 373 8.90 -0.11 0.78
C LEU A 373 7.87 -0.78 1.71
N TYR A 374 7.29 -0.01 2.62
CA TYR A 374 6.08 -0.35 3.35
C TYR A 374 4.88 -0.03 2.46
N GLN A 375 4.19 -1.03 1.95
CA GLN A 375 3.05 -0.82 1.06
C GLN A 375 1.78 -0.54 1.86
N SER A 376 1.37 -1.48 2.69
CA SER A 376 0.16 -1.36 3.50
C SER A 376 0.18 -2.22 4.76
N ILE A 377 -0.63 -1.82 5.73
CA ILE A 377 -0.97 -2.59 6.93
C ILE A 377 -2.48 -2.71 6.98
N THR A 378 -2.98 -3.94 7.04
CA THR A 378 -4.40 -4.24 7.19
C THR A 378 -4.64 -4.82 8.58
N LEU A 379 -5.46 -4.19 9.40
CA LEU A 379 -5.88 -4.69 10.71
C LEU A 379 -7.39 -4.91 10.72
N ASN A 380 -7.83 -6.13 11.03
CA ASN A 380 -9.25 -6.48 11.12
C ASN A 380 -10.07 -6.10 9.86
N GLY A 381 -9.45 -6.20 8.67
CA GLY A 381 -10.06 -5.83 7.40
C GLY A 381 -9.97 -4.35 7.02
N ILE A 382 -9.44 -3.48 7.90
CA ILE A 382 -9.22 -2.06 7.59
C ILE A 382 -7.78 -1.87 7.12
N THR A 383 -7.62 -1.40 5.89
CA THR A 383 -6.31 -1.22 5.25
C THR A 383 -5.84 0.23 5.34
N ALA A 384 -4.63 0.42 5.85
CA ALA A 384 -3.89 1.67 5.76
C ALA A 384 -2.82 1.55 4.68
N ASN A 385 -2.90 2.37 3.65
CA ASN A 385 -1.88 2.48 2.61
C ASN A 385 -0.74 3.36 3.13
N ILE A 386 0.42 2.76 3.38
CA ILE A 386 1.57 3.45 3.98
C ILE A 386 2.41 4.15 2.90
N ASN A 387 2.83 3.40 1.88
CA ASN A 387 3.61 3.87 0.72
C ASN A 387 4.86 4.71 1.12
N LYS A 388 5.60 4.23 2.12
CA LYS A 388 6.84 4.84 2.60
C LYS A 388 8.03 3.96 2.26
N SER A 389 9.10 4.58 1.77
CA SER A 389 10.32 3.89 1.35
C SER A 389 11.54 4.44 2.09
N TYR A 390 12.44 3.54 2.52
CA TYR A 390 13.70 3.85 3.18
C TYR A 390 14.83 3.05 2.55
N PRO A 391 16.06 3.61 2.43
CA PRO A 391 17.22 2.82 2.03
C PRO A 391 17.61 1.79 3.11
N PRO A 392 18.31 0.71 2.73
CA PRO A 392 18.85 -0.25 3.68
C PRO A 392 19.99 0.37 4.52
N PHE A 393 20.27 -0.24 5.66
CA PHE A 393 21.45 0.10 6.47
C PHE A 393 22.58 -0.91 6.24
N SER A 394 23.81 -0.52 6.60
CA SER A 394 24.99 -1.39 6.44
C SER A 394 25.12 -2.38 7.59
N VAL A 395 25.37 -3.65 7.26
CA VAL A 395 25.70 -4.72 8.20
C VAL A 395 27.00 -5.42 7.80
N PRO A 396 27.66 -6.16 8.70
CA PRO A 396 28.80 -6.99 8.34
C PRO A 396 28.45 -7.95 7.19
N ILE A 397 29.38 -8.11 6.24
CA ILE A 397 29.24 -9.12 5.19
C ILE A 397 29.23 -10.52 5.82
N GLY A 398 28.34 -11.38 5.37
CA GLY A 398 28.20 -12.75 5.88
C GLY A 398 26.82 -13.03 6.50
N TRP A 399 26.06 -12.01 6.79
CA TRP A 399 24.65 -12.17 7.16
C TRP A 399 23.81 -12.40 5.92
N TRP A 400 23.02 -13.50 5.94
CA TRP A 400 22.26 -13.93 4.77
C TRP A 400 20.98 -14.64 5.17
N GLY A 401 19.85 -14.01 4.94
CA GLY A 401 18.56 -14.64 5.25
C GLY A 401 17.42 -13.66 5.45
N ILE A 402 16.25 -14.23 5.67
CA ILE A 402 15.05 -13.55 6.12
C ILE A 402 14.64 -14.14 7.47
N THR A 403 14.34 -13.27 8.42
CA THR A 403 13.70 -13.64 9.68
C THR A 403 12.33 -13.00 9.78
N LEU A 404 11.39 -13.72 10.35
CA LEU A 404 10.15 -13.16 10.85
C LEU A 404 10.25 -12.95 12.35
N ASN A 405 9.85 -11.78 12.78
CA ASN A 405 9.93 -11.41 14.18
C ASN A 405 8.54 -11.09 14.73
N TYR A 406 8.42 -11.36 16.01
CA TYR A 406 7.34 -10.91 16.85
C TYR A 406 7.93 -10.35 18.13
N GLN A 407 7.53 -9.15 18.54
CA GLN A 407 8.04 -8.51 19.73
C GLN A 407 6.89 -8.01 20.61
N MET A 408 7.11 -8.08 21.90
CA MET A 408 6.25 -7.49 22.91
C MET A 408 7.09 -6.53 23.75
N ASP A 409 6.59 -5.30 23.90
CA ASP A 409 7.18 -4.33 24.81
C ASP A 409 6.37 -4.23 26.09
N GLY A 410 7.10 -4.19 27.19
CA GLY A 410 6.54 -3.99 28.51
C GLY A 410 6.16 -2.54 28.78
N ASP A 411 5.17 -2.36 29.62
CA ASP A 411 4.71 -1.04 30.06
C ASP A 411 5.66 -0.43 31.11
N TYR A 412 5.30 0.76 31.61
CA TYR A 412 6.06 1.49 32.62
C TYR A 412 6.21 0.77 33.98
N LYS A 413 5.49 -0.30 34.21
CA LYS A 413 5.58 -1.19 35.39
C LYS A 413 6.19 -2.54 35.08
N GLN A 414 6.47 -2.84 33.83
CA GLN A 414 6.81 -4.16 33.34
C GLN A 414 5.76 -5.19 33.73
N SER A 415 4.48 -4.83 33.55
CA SER A 415 3.34 -5.67 33.91
C SER A 415 3.41 -7.01 33.17
N ALA A 416 3.15 -8.10 33.90
CA ALA A 416 3.11 -9.42 33.26
C ALA A 416 1.99 -9.46 32.22
N ASN A 417 2.34 -9.69 30.98
CA ASN A 417 1.45 -9.64 29.82
C ASN A 417 1.56 -10.91 28.98
N THR A 418 0.46 -11.28 28.37
CA THR A 418 0.35 -12.49 27.53
C THR A 418 -0.36 -12.15 26.24
N THR A 419 0.19 -12.61 25.14
CA THR A 419 -0.43 -12.56 23.81
C THR A 419 -0.33 -13.93 23.13
N TYR A 420 -1.06 -14.13 22.05
CA TYR A 420 -0.98 -15.36 21.27
C TYR A 420 -0.88 -15.01 19.79
N LEU A 421 -0.15 -15.84 19.01
CA LEU A 421 -0.20 -15.86 17.56
C LEU A 421 -0.82 -17.17 17.09
N ASP A 422 -1.60 -17.07 16.04
CA ASP A 422 -2.15 -18.20 15.30
C ASP A 422 -2.13 -17.90 13.80
N ASN A 423 -2.19 -18.94 12.96
CA ASN A 423 -2.23 -18.80 11.50
C ASN A 423 -1.14 -17.86 10.93
N LEU A 424 0.05 -17.83 11.53
CA LEU A 424 1.16 -17.02 11.01
C LEU A 424 1.67 -17.60 9.70
N ASN A 425 1.46 -16.87 8.63
CA ASN A 425 1.89 -17.22 7.29
C ASN A 425 2.85 -16.17 6.75
N PHE A 426 3.90 -16.60 6.10
CA PHE A 426 4.82 -15.74 5.36
C PHE A 426 4.74 -16.07 3.87
N ALA A 427 4.35 -15.12 3.04
CA ALA A 427 4.40 -15.27 1.60
C ALA A 427 5.52 -14.40 1.00
N TYR A 428 6.15 -14.92 -0.08
CA TYR A 428 7.26 -14.24 -0.75
C TYR A 428 7.31 -14.60 -2.25
N TRP A 429 7.76 -13.66 -3.10
CA TRP A 429 7.95 -13.83 -4.54
C TRP A 429 8.86 -12.78 -5.18
#